data_b1f9c6e24b3fac2986609e8d7e565f55
#
_entry.id   b1f9c6e24b3fac2986609e8d7e565f55
#
_cell.length_a   1.000
_cell.length_b   1.000
_cell.length_c   1.000
_cell.angle_alpha   90.00
_cell.angle_beta   90.00
_cell.angle_gamma   90.00
#
_symmetry.space_group_name_H-M   'P 1'
#
loop_
_entity.id
_entity.type
_entity.pdbx_description
1 polymer ?
#
loop_
_entity_poly.entity_id
_entity_poly.type
_entity_poly.pdbx_seq_one_letter_code
_entity_poly.pdbx_strand_id
1 'polypeptide(L)'
;ELDLSQYEVSNVLANPNANDTTKRLYNFLTDVYGKYIISGNYISENTGRGVESREFKQLKNELGDYPAIMGLDLIDLTPSRVEHGTSSSVVLGALEWDKMGGIVSLCWHWNAPEDYLEVNGKSWDKGFYSEATNFDLKAALDKTDQKGYDCLIRDIDAIADALKELESYDVPILWRPLHEAGGDPVWKNPWFWWGSSGSEAYMELWKLMYDRLTNHHGINNLIWVWNAQNVGWYPGDEYVDIIGFDLYPDEQDRKS
;
A
#
# COMPACT_ATOMS: atom_id res chain seq x y z
N GLU A 1 31.26 2.58 8.28
CA GLU A 1 30.00 3.15 8.84
C GLU A 1 29.52 4.22 7.88
N LEU A 2 28.27 4.14 7.46
CA LEU A 2 27.63 5.21 6.68
C LEU A 2 27.47 6.43 7.60
N ASP A 3 28.01 7.58 7.19
CA ASP A 3 27.75 8.84 7.89
C ASP A 3 26.32 9.32 7.53
N LEU A 4 25.39 9.07 8.45
CA LEU A 4 23.99 9.47 8.29
C LEU A 4 23.71 10.91 8.72
N SER A 5 24.73 11.64 9.26
CA SER A 5 24.57 13.02 9.72
C SER A 5 24.24 14.00 8.58
N GLN A 6 24.51 13.62 7.34
CA GLN A 6 24.18 14.40 6.14
C GLN A 6 22.73 14.21 5.64
N TYR A 7 21.98 13.27 6.23
CA TYR A 7 20.59 13.05 5.88
C TYR A 7 19.71 13.64 6.98
N GLU A 8 19.06 14.76 6.67
CA GLU A 8 18.03 15.32 7.53
C GLU A 8 16.77 14.45 7.43
N VAL A 9 16.37 13.85 8.54
CA VAL A 9 15.10 13.12 8.64
C VAL A 9 14.06 14.06 9.21
N SER A 10 13.08 14.43 8.41
CA SER A 10 11.95 15.24 8.85
C SER A 10 11.04 14.44 9.77
N ASN A 11 10.57 15.05 10.85
CA ASN A 11 9.51 14.50 11.71
C ASN A 11 8.13 15.11 11.40
N VAL A 12 8.00 15.80 10.26
CA VAL A 12 6.75 16.44 9.81
C VAL A 12 6.10 15.52 8.79
N LEU A 13 4.86 15.11 9.07
CA LEU A 13 4.06 14.31 8.16
C LEU A 13 3.49 15.15 7.01
N ALA A 14 3.34 14.53 5.84
CA ALA A 14 2.70 15.11 4.66
C ALA A 14 1.25 15.55 4.97
N ASN A 15 0.52 14.77 5.78
CA ASN A 15 -0.77 15.20 6.30
C ASN A 15 -0.61 16.07 7.56
N PRO A 16 -0.81 17.40 7.49
CA PRO A 16 -0.67 18.27 8.66
C PRO A 16 -1.71 18.00 9.76
N ASN A 17 -2.83 17.35 9.41
CA ASN A 17 -3.92 16.99 10.31
C ASN A 17 -3.78 15.58 10.90
N ALA A 18 -2.65 14.89 10.65
CA ALA A 18 -2.43 13.56 11.20
C ALA A 18 -2.72 13.53 12.71
N ASN A 19 -3.39 12.45 13.16
CA ASN A 19 -3.75 12.31 14.56
C ASN A 19 -2.52 12.03 15.46
N ASP A 20 -2.71 12.11 16.78
CA ASP A 20 -1.60 11.99 17.74
C ASP A 20 -0.95 10.59 17.73
N THR A 21 -1.72 9.53 17.45
CA THR A 21 -1.20 8.15 17.37
C THR A 21 -0.28 8.01 16.16
N THR A 22 -0.69 8.54 15.03
CA THR A 22 0.10 8.55 13.78
C THR A 22 1.40 9.36 13.96
N LYS A 23 1.31 10.55 14.57
CA LYS A 23 2.50 11.36 14.90
C LYS A 23 3.45 10.63 15.84
N ARG A 24 2.93 9.92 16.86
CA ARG A 24 3.77 9.12 17.77
C ARG A 24 4.49 7.98 17.04
N LEU A 25 3.80 7.25 16.18
CA LEU A 25 4.43 6.20 15.38
C LEU A 25 5.50 6.79 14.45
N TYR A 26 5.20 7.88 13.75
CA TYR A 26 6.16 8.51 12.85
C TYR A 26 7.40 9.02 13.60
N ASN A 27 7.22 9.68 14.74
CA ASN A 27 8.34 10.10 15.59
C ASN A 27 9.19 8.91 16.05
N PHE A 28 8.56 7.79 16.43
CA PHE A 28 9.30 6.56 16.77
C PHE A 28 10.13 6.07 15.58
N LEU A 29 9.56 6.04 14.38
CA LEU A 29 10.27 5.60 13.16
C LEU A 29 11.46 6.52 12.85
N THR A 30 11.30 7.84 12.98
CA THR A 30 12.39 8.81 12.77
C THR A 30 13.48 8.70 13.85
N ASP A 31 13.10 8.47 15.11
CA ASP A 31 14.03 8.30 16.23
C ASP A 31 14.92 7.06 16.09
N VAL A 32 14.40 5.97 15.50
CA VAL A 32 15.16 4.72 15.29
C VAL A 32 15.86 4.66 13.94
N TYR A 33 15.59 5.60 13.03
CA TYR A 33 16.18 5.64 11.70
C TYR A 33 17.71 5.64 11.75
N GLY A 34 18.32 4.77 10.97
CA GLY A 34 19.77 4.58 10.94
C GLY A 34 20.39 3.94 12.20
N LYS A 35 19.59 3.62 13.22
CA LYS A 35 20.06 2.98 14.46
C LYS A 35 19.60 1.53 14.58
N TYR A 36 18.39 1.23 14.12
CA TYR A 36 17.79 -0.10 14.22
C TYR A 36 17.09 -0.48 12.93
N ILE A 37 17.01 -1.79 12.69
CA ILE A 37 16.15 -2.38 11.65
C ILE A 37 14.90 -2.90 12.34
N ILE A 38 13.73 -2.44 11.89
CA ILE A 38 12.44 -2.93 12.36
C ILE A 38 12.01 -4.06 11.42
N SER A 39 11.87 -5.27 11.95
CA SER A 39 11.46 -6.43 11.16
C SER A 39 9.96 -6.40 10.86
N GLY A 40 9.60 -6.84 9.66
CA GLY A 40 8.22 -7.00 9.25
C GLY A 40 8.00 -8.27 8.47
N ASN A 41 6.77 -8.72 8.39
CA ASN A 41 6.37 -9.78 7.49
C ASN A 41 4.97 -9.53 6.94
N TYR A 42 4.81 -9.83 5.66
CA TYR A 42 3.52 -9.82 4.99
C TYR A 42 2.78 -11.12 5.28
N ILE A 43 1.46 -11.06 5.47
CA ILE A 43 0.61 -12.23 5.62
C ILE A 43 -0.44 -12.30 4.52
N SER A 44 -0.83 -13.51 4.15
CA SER A 44 -1.97 -13.75 3.26
C SER A 44 -3.17 -14.21 4.10
N GLU A 45 -4.32 -13.56 3.95
CA GLU A 45 -5.56 -13.96 4.63
C GLU A 45 -5.97 -15.41 4.34
N ASN A 46 -5.57 -15.94 3.17
CA ASN A 46 -5.78 -17.35 2.81
C ASN A 46 -5.06 -18.34 3.73
N THR A 47 -4.08 -17.88 4.51
CA THR A 47 -3.32 -18.70 5.45
C THR A 47 -3.75 -18.54 6.90
N GLY A 48 -4.65 -17.59 7.17
CA GLY A 48 -5.19 -17.27 8.48
C GLY A 48 -5.15 -15.76 8.76
N ARG A 49 -5.96 -15.32 9.73
CA ARG A 49 -6.04 -13.91 10.13
C ARG A 49 -4.98 -13.56 11.17
N GLY A 50 -4.33 -12.41 10.98
CA GLY A 50 -3.43 -11.83 11.97
C GLY A 50 -2.33 -12.80 12.41
N VAL A 51 -2.13 -12.93 13.71
CA VAL A 51 -1.12 -13.84 14.30
C VAL A 51 -1.44 -15.33 14.09
N GLU A 52 -2.68 -15.65 13.71
CA GLU A 52 -3.11 -17.01 13.39
C GLU A 52 -2.72 -17.43 11.97
N SER A 53 -2.18 -16.50 11.14
CA SER A 53 -1.65 -16.82 9.83
C SER A 53 -0.48 -17.82 9.92
N ARG A 54 -0.31 -18.60 8.87
CA ARG A 54 0.80 -19.58 8.78
C ARG A 54 2.15 -18.89 8.94
N GLU A 55 2.31 -17.75 8.30
CA GLU A 55 3.55 -16.97 8.28
C GLU A 55 3.95 -16.52 9.69
N PHE A 56 3.02 -15.93 10.44
CA PHE A 56 3.28 -15.46 11.81
C PHE A 56 3.49 -16.60 12.79
N LYS A 57 2.71 -17.68 12.69
CA LYS A 57 2.92 -18.90 13.49
C LYS A 57 4.31 -19.51 13.26
N GLN A 58 4.73 -19.56 11.99
CA GLN A 58 6.05 -20.07 11.64
C GLN A 58 7.16 -19.21 12.26
N LEU A 59 7.09 -17.87 12.08
CA LEU A 59 8.06 -16.95 12.67
C LEU A 59 8.11 -17.06 14.20
N LYS A 60 6.95 -17.09 14.85
CA LYS A 60 6.87 -17.27 16.32
C LYS A 60 7.52 -18.56 16.78
N ASN A 61 7.32 -19.65 16.05
CA ASN A 61 7.90 -20.96 16.40
C ASN A 61 9.41 -21.01 16.16
N GLU A 62 9.90 -20.38 15.09
CA GLU A 62 11.33 -20.43 14.71
C GLU A 62 12.17 -19.40 15.47
N LEU A 63 11.64 -18.20 15.69
CA LEU A 63 12.38 -17.08 16.26
C LEU A 63 12.05 -16.80 17.72
N GLY A 64 10.98 -17.40 18.25
CA GLY A 64 10.51 -17.19 19.61
C GLY A 64 9.69 -15.92 19.79
N ASP A 65 9.60 -15.05 18.75
CA ASP A 65 8.81 -13.82 18.80
C ASP A 65 8.22 -13.47 17.43
N TYR A 66 7.32 -12.47 17.41
CA TYR A 66 6.74 -11.92 16.20
C TYR A 66 7.62 -10.78 15.62
N PRO A 67 7.57 -10.53 14.29
CA PRO A 67 8.12 -9.32 13.72
C PRO A 67 7.31 -8.10 14.19
N ALA A 68 7.92 -6.91 14.21
CA ALA A 68 7.24 -5.71 14.71
C ALA A 68 6.14 -5.20 13.73
N ILE A 69 6.32 -5.40 12.42
CA ILE A 69 5.39 -4.92 11.39
C ILE A 69 4.62 -6.10 10.80
N MET A 70 3.29 -5.99 10.78
CA MET A 70 2.42 -6.89 10.01
C MET A 70 1.98 -6.20 8.72
N GLY A 71 2.36 -6.79 7.58
CA GLY A 71 1.90 -6.36 6.27
C GLY A 71 0.61 -7.08 5.88
N LEU A 72 -0.39 -6.31 5.48
CA LEU A 72 -1.74 -6.77 5.10
C LEU A 72 -2.14 -6.13 3.77
N ASP A 73 -3.14 -6.70 3.10
CA ASP A 73 -3.60 -6.26 1.78
C ASP A 73 -5.11 -6.00 1.77
N LEU A 74 -5.50 -4.85 1.22
CA LEU A 74 -6.90 -4.51 1.03
C LEU A 74 -7.49 -5.10 -0.29
N ILE A 75 -6.78 -5.99 -0.95
CA ILE A 75 -7.13 -6.57 -2.25
C ILE A 75 -8.59 -7.03 -2.32
N ASP A 76 -9.04 -7.81 -1.33
CA ASP A 76 -10.38 -8.41 -1.34
C ASP A 76 -11.51 -7.45 -0.92
N LEU A 77 -11.17 -6.19 -0.59
CA LEU A 77 -12.13 -5.09 -0.41
C LEU A 77 -12.31 -4.25 -1.68
N THR A 78 -11.56 -4.52 -2.74
CA THR A 78 -11.74 -3.84 -4.03
C THR A 78 -13.15 -4.11 -4.57
N PRO A 79 -13.94 -3.10 -4.99
CA PRO A 79 -15.32 -3.29 -5.43
C PRO A 79 -15.51 -4.38 -6.48
N SER A 80 -14.67 -4.44 -7.53
CA SER A 80 -14.76 -5.50 -8.54
C SER A 80 -14.57 -6.91 -7.97
N ARG A 81 -13.74 -7.06 -6.94
CA ARG A 81 -13.57 -8.36 -6.26
C ARG A 81 -14.76 -8.68 -5.34
N VAL A 82 -15.30 -7.68 -4.65
CA VAL A 82 -16.51 -7.82 -3.84
C VAL A 82 -17.70 -8.22 -4.71
N GLU A 83 -17.82 -7.70 -5.93
CA GLU A 83 -18.83 -8.08 -6.93
C GLU A 83 -18.71 -9.58 -7.30
N HIS A 84 -17.50 -10.17 -7.23
CA HIS A 84 -17.25 -11.61 -7.38
C HIS A 84 -17.37 -12.41 -6.08
N GLY A 85 -17.83 -11.78 -4.99
CA GLY A 85 -18.12 -12.46 -3.73
C GLY A 85 -16.93 -12.62 -2.78
N THR A 86 -15.84 -11.85 -2.96
CA THR A 86 -14.75 -11.82 -1.98
C THR A 86 -15.20 -11.15 -0.68
N SER A 87 -14.56 -11.55 0.40
CA SER A 87 -14.69 -10.91 1.71
C SER A 87 -13.33 -10.91 2.40
N SER A 88 -13.08 -9.94 3.27
CA SER A 88 -11.81 -9.81 3.95
C SER A 88 -12.00 -9.62 5.45
N SER A 89 -11.05 -10.14 6.21
CA SER A 89 -10.90 -9.93 7.65
C SER A 89 -9.72 -8.98 7.98
N VAL A 90 -9.20 -8.29 6.97
CA VAL A 90 -7.99 -7.45 7.07
C VAL A 90 -8.11 -6.40 8.18
N VAL A 91 -9.26 -5.73 8.30
CA VAL A 91 -9.52 -4.73 9.36
C VAL A 91 -9.42 -5.37 10.74
N LEU A 92 -10.05 -6.52 10.93
CA LEU A 92 -9.97 -7.26 12.21
C LEU A 92 -8.54 -7.70 12.51
N GLY A 93 -7.79 -8.18 11.51
CA GLY A 93 -6.39 -8.56 11.67
C GLY A 93 -5.51 -7.37 12.06
N ALA A 94 -5.73 -6.21 11.46
CA ALA A 94 -5.03 -4.97 11.79
C ALA A 94 -5.34 -4.51 13.23
N LEU A 95 -6.62 -4.52 13.64
CA LEU A 95 -7.05 -4.17 15.00
C LEU A 95 -6.45 -5.11 16.06
N GLU A 96 -6.45 -6.43 15.80
CA GLU A 96 -5.84 -7.41 16.68
C GLU A 96 -4.34 -7.19 16.84
N TRP A 97 -3.65 -6.84 15.74
CA TRP A 97 -2.22 -6.61 15.74
C TRP A 97 -1.83 -5.30 16.46
N ASP A 98 -2.53 -4.21 16.18
CA ASP A 98 -2.33 -2.93 16.88
C ASP A 98 -2.56 -3.08 18.40
N LYS A 99 -3.62 -3.79 18.81
CA LYS A 99 -3.90 -4.06 20.21
C LYS A 99 -2.79 -4.82 20.92
N MET A 100 -1.98 -5.59 20.20
CA MET A 100 -0.79 -6.28 20.71
C MET A 100 0.44 -5.37 20.76
N GLY A 101 0.34 -4.12 20.30
CA GLY A 101 1.42 -3.15 20.22
C GLY A 101 2.26 -3.27 18.94
N GLY A 102 1.76 -3.97 17.92
CA GLY A 102 2.41 -4.11 16.63
C GLY A 102 2.15 -2.94 15.69
N ILE A 103 2.96 -2.80 14.67
CA ILE A 103 2.82 -1.78 13.63
C ILE A 103 2.05 -2.39 12.45
N VAL A 104 1.01 -1.70 12.00
CA VAL A 104 0.18 -2.11 10.86
C VAL A 104 0.71 -1.46 9.58
N SER A 105 0.97 -2.28 8.56
CA SER A 105 1.26 -1.83 7.19
C SER A 105 0.20 -2.37 6.25
N LEU A 106 -0.44 -1.49 5.49
CA LEU A 106 -1.43 -1.86 4.49
C LEU A 106 -0.95 -1.51 3.09
N CYS A 107 -1.05 -2.46 2.18
CA CYS A 107 -0.99 -2.20 0.74
C CYS A 107 -2.34 -2.50 0.09
N TRP A 108 -2.44 -2.21 -1.19
CA TRP A 108 -3.65 -2.48 -1.96
C TRP A 108 -3.30 -2.96 -3.36
N HIS A 109 -3.45 -4.26 -3.60
CA HIS A 109 -3.47 -4.78 -4.96
C HIS A 109 -4.82 -4.44 -5.59
N TRP A 110 -4.90 -3.25 -6.15
CA TRP A 110 -6.12 -2.67 -6.69
C TRP A 110 -6.53 -3.37 -7.99
N ASN A 111 -7.50 -4.26 -7.89
CA ASN A 111 -8.12 -4.87 -9.06
C ASN A 111 -8.81 -3.79 -9.90
N ALA A 112 -8.59 -3.77 -11.20
CA ALA A 112 -9.25 -2.81 -12.08
C ALA A 112 -10.79 -2.95 -12.01
N PRO A 113 -11.55 -1.90 -12.40
CA PRO A 113 -13.01 -1.98 -12.38
C PRO A 113 -13.55 -3.08 -13.27
N GLU A 114 -14.68 -3.69 -12.90
CA GLU A 114 -15.27 -4.89 -13.49
C GLU A 114 -15.39 -4.84 -15.02
N ASP A 115 -15.86 -3.73 -15.57
CA ASP A 115 -16.07 -3.57 -17.02
C ASP A 115 -14.77 -3.63 -17.86
N TYR A 116 -13.60 -3.61 -17.21
CA TYR A 116 -12.29 -3.61 -17.86
C TYR A 116 -11.52 -4.90 -17.61
N LEU A 117 -12.16 -5.89 -17.00
CA LEU A 117 -11.55 -7.19 -16.65
C LEU A 117 -11.76 -8.25 -17.74
N GLU A 118 -11.24 -9.45 -17.46
CA GLU A 118 -11.39 -10.66 -18.30
C GLU A 118 -10.88 -10.49 -19.73
N VAL A 119 -9.84 -9.68 -19.91
CA VAL A 119 -9.17 -9.50 -21.19
C VAL A 119 -7.99 -10.48 -21.35
N ASN A 120 -7.56 -10.71 -22.58
CA ASN A 120 -6.43 -11.57 -22.91
C ASN A 120 -6.49 -13.00 -22.33
N GLY A 121 -7.69 -13.52 -22.06
CA GLY A 121 -7.91 -14.84 -21.47
C GLY A 121 -7.48 -14.95 -20.00
N LYS A 122 -7.28 -13.82 -19.33
CA LYS A 122 -7.01 -13.75 -17.89
C LYS A 122 -8.33 -13.71 -17.12
N SER A 123 -8.34 -14.33 -15.94
CA SER A 123 -9.49 -14.28 -15.04
C SER A 123 -9.54 -12.97 -14.24
N TRP A 124 -10.71 -12.61 -13.77
CA TRP A 124 -10.98 -11.38 -13.04
C TRP A 124 -10.07 -11.17 -11.82
N ASP A 125 -9.68 -12.24 -11.13
CA ASP A 125 -8.83 -12.18 -9.93
C ASP A 125 -7.39 -11.71 -10.20
N LYS A 126 -6.99 -11.63 -11.47
CA LYS A 126 -5.71 -11.09 -11.93
C LYS A 126 -5.76 -9.62 -12.32
N GLY A 127 -6.91 -8.97 -12.20
CA GLY A 127 -7.17 -7.63 -12.71
C GLY A 127 -6.31 -6.49 -12.15
N PHE A 128 -5.43 -6.73 -11.20
CA PHE A 128 -4.40 -5.78 -10.78
C PHE A 128 -3.17 -5.79 -11.71
N TYR A 129 -2.96 -6.85 -12.50
CA TYR A 129 -1.90 -6.88 -13.50
C TYR A 129 -2.31 -6.13 -14.78
N SER A 130 -1.36 -5.41 -15.38
CA SER A 130 -1.57 -4.67 -16.63
C SER A 130 -2.00 -5.56 -17.80
N GLU A 131 -1.58 -6.82 -17.84
CA GLU A 131 -1.96 -7.78 -18.88
C GLU A 131 -3.39 -8.37 -18.71
N ALA A 132 -4.01 -8.17 -17.55
CA ALA A 132 -5.32 -8.75 -17.22
C ALA A 132 -6.46 -7.72 -17.24
N THR A 133 -6.18 -6.49 -17.66
CA THR A 133 -7.16 -5.42 -17.79
C THR A 133 -6.86 -4.56 -19.01
N ASN A 134 -7.91 -3.96 -19.56
CA ASN A 134 -7.78 -2.91 -20.59
C ASN A 134 -8.11 -1.51 -20.03
N PHE A 135 -8.07 -1.35 -18.71
CA PHE A 135 -8.30 -0.09 -18.05
C PHE A 135 -7.20 0.93 -18.42
N ASP A 136 -7.60 2.02 -19.04
CA ASP A 136 -6.71 3.12 -19.40
C ASP A 136 -6.76 4.21 -18.33
N LEU A 137 -5.77 4.21 -17.45
CA LEU A 137 -5.68 5.19 -16.36
C LEU A 137 -5.66 6.63 -16.88
N LYS A 138 -4.92 6.89 -17.98
CA LYS A 138 -4.84 8.25 -18.53
C LYS A 138 -6.19 8.72 -19.07
N ALA A 139 -6.89 7.87 -19.81
CA ALA A 139 -8.22 8.20 -20.31
C ALA A 139 -9.22 8.46 -19.18
N ALA A 140 -9.12 7.71 -18.08
CA ALA A 140 -9.95 7.93 -16.89
C ALA A 140 -9.61 9.29 -16.23
N LEU A 141 -8.34 9.59 -15.97
CA LEU A 141 -7.92 10.85 -15.33
C LEU A 141 -8.27 12.08 -16.20
N ASP A 142 -8.06 12.00 -17.52
CA ASP A 142 -8.45 13.04 -18.46
C ASP A 142 -9.98 13.15 -18.66
N LYS A 143 -10.77 12.24 -18.06
CA LYS A 143 -12.23 12.13 -18.19
C LYS A 143 -12.73 11.94 -19.62
N THR A 144 -11.88 11.46 -20.53
CA THR A 144 -12.30 10.95 -21.84
C THR A 144 -12.98 9.59 -21.70
N ASP A 145 -12.65 8.85 -20.64
CA ASP A 145 -13.42 7.75 -20.09
C ASP A 145 -14.02 8.18 -18.73
N GLN A 146 -15.18 8.82 -18.76
CA GLN A 146 -15.86 9.29 -17.55
C GLN A 146 -16.25 8.13 -16.61
N LYS A 147 -16.66 6.99 -17.17
CA LYS A 147 -17.01 5.80 -16.40
C LYS A 147 -15.80 5.27 -15.63
N GLY A 148 -14.64 5.21 -16.30
CA GLY A 148 -13.38 4.82 -15.66
C GLY A 148 -13.02 5.75 -14.50
N TYR A 149 -13.16 7.08 -14.68
CA TYR A 149 -12.93 8.04 -13.60
C TYR A 149 -13.88 7.83 -12.42
N ASP A 150 -15.18 7.66 -12.68
CA ASP A 150 -16.18 7.43 -11.65
C ASP A 150 -15.89 6.14 -10.86
N CYS A 151 -15.38 5.11 -11.53
CA CYS A 151 -14.92 3.88 -10.89
C CYS A 151 -13.68 4.09 -10.00
N LEU A 152 -12.70 4.90 -10.43
CA LEU A 152 -11.55 5.25 -9.58
C LEU A 152 -12.02 5.89 -8.26
N ILE A 153 -12.93 6.85 -8.35
CA ILE A 153 -13.48 7.54 -7.16
C ILE A 153 -14.23 6.55 -6.26
N ARG A 154 -15.12 5.73 -6.84
CA ARG A 154 -15.87 4.69 -6.12
C ARG A 154 -14.95 3.74 -5.37
N ASP A 155 -13.89 3.29 -6.02
CA ASP A 155 -12.99 2.30 -5.45
C ASP A 155 -12.16 2.90 -4.30
N ILE A 156 -11.68 4.14 -4.45
CA ILE A 156 -10.98 4.86 -3.37
C ILE A 156 -11.93 5.08 -2.18
N ASP A 157 -13.20 5.43 -2.44
CA ASP A 157 -14.21 5.62 -1.39
C ASP A 157 -14.50 4.32 -0.63
N ALA A 158 -14.58 3.20 -1.33
CA ALA A 158 -14.77 1.89 -0.70
C ALA A 158 -13.60 1.50 0.23
N ILE A 159 -12.38 1.81 -0.18
CA ILE A 159 -11.19 1.61 0.68
C ILE A 159 -11.16 2.60 1.84
N ALA A 160 -11.63 3.84 1.62
CA ALA A 160 -11.71 4.84 2.68
C ALA A 160 -12.58 4.37 3.86
N ASP A 161 -13.62 3.59 3.61
CA ASP A 161 -14.48 3.06 4.69
C ASP A 161 -13.71 2.11 5.62
N ALA A 162 -12.87 1.22 5.08
CA ALA A 162 -12.01 0.35 5.88
C ALA A 162 -10.93 1.13 6.66
N LEU A 163 -10.34 2.14 6.03
CA LEU A 163 -9.34 3.00 6.69
C LEU A 163 -9.95 3.84 7.80
N LYS A 164 -11.17 4.36 7.62
CA LYS A 164 -11.93 5.08 8.65
C LYS A 164 -12.31 4.17 9.83
N GLU A 165 -12.66 2.92 9.57
CA GLU A 165 -12.93 1.96 10.64
C GLU A 165 -11.68 1.82 11.53
N LEU A 166 -10.48 1.65 10.94
CA LEU A 166 -9.23 1.61 11.68
C LEU A 166 -8.91 2.94 12.40
N GLU A 167 -9.19 4.07 11.76
CA GLU A 167 -9.02 5.39 12.38
C GLU A 167 -9.91 5.56 13.61
N SER A 168 -11.15 5.03 13.59
CA SER A 168 -12.07 5.09 14.72
C SER A 168 -11.56 4.39 15.99
N TYR A 169 -10.56 3.53 15.84
CA TYR A 169 -9.83 2.84 16.91
C TYR A 169 -8.43 3.42 17.15
N ASP A 170 -8.11 4.58 16.56
CA ASP A 170 -6.81 5.25 16.66
C ASP A 170 -5.62 4.41 16.15
N VAL A 171 -5.83 3.47 15.22
CA VAL A 171 -4.77 2.63 14.64
C VAL A 171 -3.96 3.41 13.60
N PRO A 172 -2.67 3.69 13.83
CA PRO A 172 -1.81 4.32 12.83
C PRO A 172 -1.39 3.29 11.77
N ILE A 173 -1.35 3.71 10.51
CA ILE A 173 -1.14 2.81 9.37
C ILE A 173 0.04 3.27 8.52
N LEU A 174 0.99 2.38 8.24
CA LEU A 174 1.92 2.54 7.14
C LEU A 174 1.16 2.21 5.84
N TRP A 175 0.67 3.26 5.15
CA TRP A 175 -0.13 3.13 3.94
C TRP A 175 0.74 3.11 2.70
N ARG A 176 0.81 1.96 2.03
CA ARG A 176 1.65 1.70 0.85
C ARG A 176 0.81 1.37 -0.39
N PRO A 177 0.03 2.34 -0.90
CA PRO A 177 -0.75 2.15 -2.12
C PRO A 177 0.13 2.21 -3.37
N LEU A 178 -0.39 1.77 -4.51
CA LEU A 178 0.19 1.97 -5.84
C LEU A 178 1.68 1.57 -5.92
N HIS A 179 2.04 0.53 -5.18
CA HIS A 179 3.41 0.05 -5.07
C HIS A 179 3.91 -0.52 -6.41
N GLU A 180 5.24 -0.55 -6.58
CA GLU A 180 5.92 -1.18 -7.72
C GLU A 180 5.46 -0.68 -9.10
N ALA A 181 4.91 0.54 -9.18
CA ALA A 181 4.31 1.09 -10.40
C ALA A 181 5.30 1.21 -11.57
N GLY A 182 6.58 1.47 -11.29
CA GLY A 182 7.63 1.56 -12.31
C GLY A 182 8.04 0.21 -12.89
N GLY A 183 7.54 -0.89 -12.34
CA GLY A 183 7.89 -2.23 -12.77
C GLY A 183 9.33 -2.62 -12.44
N ASP A 184 9.82 -3.66 -13.09
CA ASP A 184 11.20 -4.10 -12.94
C ASP A 184 12.17 -3.08 -13.57
N PRO A 185 13.20 -2.61 -12.84
CA PRO A 185 14.15 -1.65 -13.34
C PRO A 185 14.96 -2.14 -14.55
N VAL A 186 15.06 -3.46 -14.74
CA VAL A 186 15.74 -4.09 -15.90
C VAL A 186 14.82 -4.17 -17.10
N TRP A 187 13.60 -4.65 -16.91
CA TRP A 187 12.64 -4.90 -18.00
C TRP A 187 11.83 -3.67 -18.37
N LYS A 188 11.75 -2.66 -17.51
CA LYS A 188 11.06 -1.36 -17.72
C LYS A 188 9.58 -1.47 -18.06
N ASN A 189 8.95 -2.61 -17.79
CA ASN A 189 7.55 -2.83 -18.05
C ASN A 189 6.78 -2.86 -16.73
N PRO A 190 5.86 -1.91 -16.50
CA PRO A 190 4.96 -1.96 -15.36
C PRO A 190 4.12 -3.24 -15.42
N TRP A 191 4.15 -4.03 -14.34
CA TRP A 191 3.29 -5.22 -14.26
C TRP A 191 1.93 -4.92 -13.68
N PHE A 192 1.75 -3.78 -12.99
CA PHE A 192 0.46 -3.34 -12.47
C PHE A 192 -0.16 -2.25 -13.34
N TRP A 193 -1.50 -2.26 -13.45
CA TRP A 193 -2.22 -1.33 -14.33
C TRP A 193 -2.01 0.14 -13.94
N TRP A 194 -1.82 0.47 -12.66
CA TRP A 194 -1.57 1.85 -12.21
C TRP A 194 -0.22 2.43 -12.65
N GLY A 195 0.64 1.58 -13.21
CA GLY A 195 1.89 2.00 -13.85
C GLY A 195 1.82 2.04 -15.39
N SER A 196 0.80 1.41 -16.01
CA SER A 196 0.77 1.17 -17.46
C SER A 196 0.71 2.44 -18.30
N SER A 197 0.12 3.53 -17.78
CA SER A 197 -0.01 4.83 -18.48
C SER A 197 1.17 5.78 -18.23
N GLY A 198 2.23 5.32 -17.55
CA GLY A 198 3.46 6.08 -17.32
C GLY A 198 3.43 6.94 -16.05
N SER A 199 4.57 7.60 -15.82
CA SER A 199 4.84 8.30 -14.55
C SER A 199 3.92 9.49 -14.29
N GLU A 200 3.54 10.25 -15.33
CA GLU A 200 2.66 11.42 -15.16
C GLU A 200 1.27 11.00 -14.66
N ALA A 201 0.65 9.99 -15.30
CA ALA A 201 -0.65 9.48 -14.89
C ALA A 201 -0.59 8.82 -13.49
N TYR A 202 0.51 8.12 -13.18
CA TYR A 202 0.73 7.57 -11.84
C TYR A 202 0.79 8.65 -10.76
N MET A 203 1.58 9.71 -10.97
CA MET A 203 1.70 10.81 -10.02
C MET A 203 0.36 11.55 -9.83
N GLU A 204 -0.42 11.69 -10.91
CA GLU A 204 -1.76 12.26 -10.84
C GLU A 204 -2.72 11.36 -10.02
N LEU A 205 -2.70 10.05 -10.25
CA LEU A 205 -3.47 9.09 -9.45
C LEU A 205 -3.07 9.11 -7.98
N TRP A 206 -1.77 9.20 -7.67
CA TRP A 206 -1.28 9.31 -6.30
C TRP A 206 -1.85 10.54 -5.60
N LYS A 207 -1.78 11.70 -6.27
CA LYS A 207 -2.32 12.97 -5.74
C LYS A 207 -3.84 12.93 -5.58
N LEU A 208 -4.54 12.35 -6.54
CA LEU A 208 -6.00 12.12 -6.47
C LEU A 208 -6.37 11.26 -5.25
N MET A 209 -5.65 10.15 -5.04
CA MET A 209 -5.88 9.26 -3.89
C MET A 209 -5.56 9.97 -2.57
N TYR A 210 -4.43 10.67 -2.49
CA TYR A 210 -4.06 11.46 -1.32
C TYR A 210 -5.14 12.49 -0.98
N ASP A 211 -5.53 13.30 -1.95
CA ASP A 211 -6.57 14.33 -1.77
C ASP A 211 -7.91 13.72 -1.36
N ARG A 212 -8.30 12.61 -2.01
CA ARG A 212 -9.56 11.93 -1.71
C ARG A 212 -9.58 11.35 -0.29
N LEU A 213 -8.54 10.65 0.12
CA LEU A 213 -8.45 10.04 1.47
C LEU A 213 -8.24 11.09 2.55
N THR A 214 -7.29 12.01 2.38
CA THR A 214 -6.89 12.96 3.41
C THR A 214 -7.83 14.15 3.51
N ASN A 215 -8.16 14.81 2.38
CA ASN A 215 -8.92 16.06 2.40
C ASN A 215 -10.44 15.83 2.30
N HIS A 216 -10.87 14.94 1.41
CA HIS A 216 -12.30 14.69 1.23
C HIS A 216 -12.87 13.80 2.35
N HIS A 217 -12.22 12.68 2.63
CA HIS A 217 -12.65 11.74 3.67
C HIS A 217 -12.17 12.11 5.08
N GLY A 218 -11.16 12.97 5.19
CA GLY A 218 -10.62 13.44 6.48
C GLY A 218 -9.87 12.34 7.26
N ILE A 219 -9.25 11.39 6.57
CA ILE A 219 -8.52 10.27 7.17
C ILE A 219 -7.14 10.78 7.63
N ASN A 220 -6.87 10.67 8.94
CA ASN A 220 -5.71 11.27 9.59
C ASN A 220 -4.78 10.26 10.28
N ASN A 221 -4.99 8.97 10.04
CA ASN A 221 -4.19 7.88 10.63
C ASN A 221 -3.20 7.24 9.66
N LEU A 222 -2.94 7.87 8.49
CA LEU A 222 -2.06 7.34 7.45
C LEU A 222 -0.67 7.97 7.48
N ILE A 223 0.37 7.14 7.43
CA ILE A 223 1.75 7.48 7.08
C ILE A 223 1.96 7.00 5.63
N TRP A 224 2.18 7.91 4.70
CA TRP A 224 2.21 7.64 3.27
C TRP A 224 3.55 7.07 2.83
N VAL A 225 3.57 5.81 2.41
CA VAL A 225 4.76 5.07 1.97
C VAL A 225 4.76 4.94 0.46
N TRP A 226 5.63 5.68 -0.21
CA TRP A 226 5.82 5.60 -1.65
C TRP A 226 6.88 4.57 -2.00
N ASN A 227 6.60 3.66 -2.94
CA ASN A 227 7.57 2.72 -3.45
C ASN A 227 7.30 2.31 -4.92
N ALA A 228 7.35 3.26 -5.83
CA ALA A 228 7.15 3.01 -7.27
C ALA A 228 8.38 2.44 -7.99
N GLN A 229 9.48 2.19 -7.29
CA GLN A 229 10.74 1.63 -7.80
C GLN A 229 11.53 2.54 -8.77
N ASN A 230 11.04 3.72 -9.10
CA ASN A 230 11.69 4.63 -10.03
C ASN A 230 11.53 6.08 -9.56
N VAL A 231 12.64 6.77 -9.30
CA VAL A 231 12.65 8.15 -8.80
C VAL A 231 11.90 9.14 -9.69
N GLY A 232 11.84 8.90 -11.00
CA GLY A 232 11.06 9.72 -11.93
C GLY A 232 9.54 9.64 -11.75
N TRP A 233 9.06 8.80 -10.82
CA TRP A 233 7.65 8.61 -10.49
C TRP A 233 7.28 9.23 -9.15
N TYR A 234 8.19 9.96 -8.52
CA TYR A 234 8.00 10.55 -7.20
C TYR A 234 7.02 11.73 -7.23
N PRO A 235 5.90 11.68 -6.48
CA PRO A 235 4.84 12.68 -6.59
C PRO A 235 5.14 14.00 -5.87
N GLY A 236 6.15 14.04 -4.99
CA GLY A 236 6.57 15.21 -4.21
C GLY A 236 6.50 14.97 -2.70
N ASP A 237 7.32 15.73 -1.97
CA ASP A 237 7.46 15.60 -0.50
C ASP A 237 6.16 15.93 0.24
N GLU A 238 5.30 16.74 -0.35
CA GLU A 238 4.00 17.09 0.20
C GLU A 238 2.97 15.97 0.21
N TYR A 239 3.30 14.82 -0.43
CA TYR A 239 2.41 13.65 -0.55
C TYR A 239 3.02 12.36 0.01
N VAL A 240 4.25 12.42 0.55
CA VAL A 240 5.00 11.21 0.92
C VAL A 240 5.72 11.42 2.25
N ASP A 241 5.59 10.45 3.14
CA ASP A 241 6.27 10.43 4.45
C ASP A 241 7.49 9.51 4.45
N ILE A 242 7.39 8.38 3.75
CA ILE A 242 8.43 7.34 3.71
C ILE A 242 8.65 6.89 2.27
N ILE A 243 9.92 6.73 1.89
CA ILE A 243 10.32 6.10 0.64
C ILE A 243 10.66 4.64 0.91
N GLY A 244 9.95 3.73 0.26
CA GLY A 244 10.20 2.29 0.27
C GLY A 244 10.87 1.82 -1.02
N PHE A 245 11.53 0.68 -0.94
CA PHE A 245 12.12 0.01 -2.09
C PHE A 245 11.98 -1.51 -1.98
N ASP A 246 11.48 -2.17 -3.03
CA ASP A 246 11.37 -3.62 -3.11
C ASP A 246 12.62 -4.20 -3.79
N LEU A 247 13.29 -5.09 -3.08
CA LEU A 247 14.47 -5.79 -3.58
C LEU A 247 14.09 -7.23 -3.94
N TYR A 248 14.45 -7.63 -5.16
CA TYR A 248 14.31 -9.00 -5.64
C TYR A 248 15.71 -9.60 -5.84
N PRO A 249 16.35 -10.11 -4.76
CA PRO A 249 17.70 -10.66 -4.85
C PRO A 249 17.71 -11.90 -5.75
N ASP A 250 18.72 -12.01 -6.60
CA ASP A 250 18.96 -13.19 -7.43
C ASP A 250 19.10 -14.46 -6.57
N GLU A 251 18.84 -15.66 -7.18
CA GLU A 251 18.95 -16.92 -6.45
C GLU A 251 20.34 -17.17 -5.83
N GLN A 252 21.38 -16.53 -6.36
CA GLN A 252 22.73 -16.62 -5.83
C GLN A 252 22.91 -15.83 -4.53
N ASP A 253 22.21 -14.70 -4.38
CA ASP A 253 22.27 -13.86 -3.19
C ASP A 253 21.47 -14.43 -2.01
N ARG A 254 20.54 -15.35 -2.30
CA ARG A 254 19.73 -16.02 -1.26
C ARG A 254 20.48 -17.13 -0.52
N LYS A 255 21.71 -17.46 -0.94
CA LYS A 255 22.54 -18.56 -0.40
C LYS A 255 23.77 -18.08 0.37
N SER A 256 23.97 -16.77 0.43
CA SER A 256 25.05 -16.12 1.20
C SER A 256 24.49 -15.61 2.55
#